data_dbc61f4a229f045fc69e8be0c0a49dde
#
_entry.id   dbc61f4a229f045fc69e8be0c0a49dde
#
_cell.length_a   1.000
_cell.length_b   1.000
_cell.length_c   1.000
_cell.angle_alpha   90.00
_cell.angle_beta   90.00
_cell.angle_gamma   90.00
#
_symmetry.space_group_name_H-M   'P 1'
#
loop_
_entity.id
_entity.type
_entity.pdbx_description
1 polymer ?
#
loop_
_entity_poly.entity_id
_entity_poly.type
_entity_poly.pdbx_seq_one_letter_code
_entity_poly.pdbx_strand_id
1 'polypeptide(L)'
;MKNKVINFYGCSFSHGGGLDNTKYCDYAKRNNLIVDSVSFETATDRHKFSKSCRFSTLVGKHFDCEVNNFSQTSNNNDNIAQKVYSNLSKDIGDIHIVQFSFYSRQKVYLELTDEFYRLPTASLEDYNHKQKSLYHYYRSFIKYHYKEEYEQYKVKMYIDMLDSYAKSKSKKIYWMFWDRIPSGILEYKDVSIWSPDPTGEYEPGTMDLNINTDNLISFPTDGHMQKWAEVNKLFIRDETNGYYNDLHLSQKGNRVVSDKIIEVLS
;
A
#
# COMPACT_ATOMS: atom_id res chain seq x y z
N MET A 1 19.64 13.22 -9.17
CA MET A 1 18.23 13.17 -9.67
C MET A 1 17.56 14.54 -9.78
N LYS A 2 18.34 15.61 -9.75
CA LYS A 2 17.85 16.98 -9.88
C LYS A 2 16.99 17.14 -11.16
N ASN A 3 15.87 17.84 -11.04
CA ASN A 3 14.87 18.03 -12.10
C ASN A 3 14.00 16.81 -12.46
N LYS A 4 14.02 15.71 -11.68
CA LYS A 4 13.09 14.60 -11.85
C LYS A 4 11.92 14.71 -10.90
N VAL A 5 10.80 14.12 -11.29
CA VAL A 5 9.59 14.02 -10.46
C VAL A 5 9.41 12.57 -10.02
N ILE A 6 9.36 12.34 -8.71
CA ILE A 6 9.10 11.03 -8.13
C ILE A 6 7.64 10.94 -7.67
N ASN A 7 6.93 9.97 -8.17
CA ASN A 7 5.56 9.68 -7.78
C ASN A 7 5.50 8.51 -6.82
N PHE A 8 4.83 8.69 -5.68
CA PHE A 8 4.56 7.64 -4.71
C PHE A 8 3.09 7.24 -4.74
N TYR A 9 2.85 5.93 -4.67
CA TYR A 9 1.52 5.33 -4.66
C TYR A 9 1.42 4.31 -3.53
N GLY A 10 0.27 4.20 -2.91
CA GLY A 10 0.09 3.23 -1.85
C GLY A 10 -1.15 3.48 -0.99
N CYS A 11 -1.11 2.93 0.22
CA CYS A 11 -2.18 3.04 1.20
C CYS A 11 -1.83 4.00 2.34
N SER A 12 -2.46 3.85 3.50
CA SER A 12 -2.25 4.70 4.68
C SER A 12 -0.79 4.74 5.16
N PHE A 13 -0.03 3.68 4.94
CA PHE A 13 1.38 3.63 5.33
C PHE A 13 2.24 4.58 4.50
N SER A 14 2.07 4.61 3.18
CA SER A 14 2.73 5.60 2.31
C SER A 14 2.15 6.99 2.45
N HIS A 15 0.87 7.08 2.87
CA HIS A 15 0.21 8.37 3.14
C HIS A 15 0.72 9.03 4.43
N GLY A 16 1.37 8.30 5.32
CA GLY A 16 1.80 8.76 6.65
C GLY A 16 0.64 8.75 7.65
N GLY A 17 -0.22 7.73 7.58
CA GLY A 17 -1.32 7.54 8.52
C GLY A 17 -0.83 7.52 9.97
N GLY A 18 -1.64 8.02 10.88
CA GLY A 18 -1.35 8.07 12.32
C GLY A 18 -0.43 9.21 12.78
N LEU A 19 0.45 9.73 11.90
CA LEU A 19 1.40 10.79 12.25
C LEU A 19 0.73 12.15 12.58
N ASP A 20 -0.45 12.40 12.03
CA ASP A 20 -1.25 13.60 12.28
C ASP A 20 -2.28 13.43 13.42
N ASN A 21 -2.27 12.27 14.08
CA ASN A 21 -3.13 12.04 15.24
C ASN A 21 -2.68 12.91 16.42
N THR A 22 -3.65 13.50 17.13
CA THR A 22 -3.39 14.39 18.26
C THR A 22 -2.51 13.72 19.33
N LYS A 23 -2.79 12.46 19.71
CA LYS A 23 -1.99 11.73 20.71
C LYS A 23 -0.54 11.57 20.30
N TYR A 24 -0.29 11.26 19.01
CA TYR A 24 1.07 11.14 18.51
C TYR A 24 1.77 12.50 18.45
N CYS A 25 1.09 13.53 18.00
CA CYS A 25 1.62 14.90 17.97
C CYS A 25 1.97 15.41 19.37
N ASP A 26 1.12 15.15 20.37
CA ASP A 26 1.39 15.50 21.78
C ASP A 26 2.60 14.74 22.33
N TYR A 27 2.76 13.48 21.97
CA TYR A 27 3.95 12.69 22.31
C TYR A 27 5.19 13.26 21.64
N ALA A 28 5.15 13.54 20.34
CA ALA A 28 6.27 14.09 19.58
C ALA A 28 6.72 15.46 20.15
N LYS A 29 5.78 16.32 20.54
CA LYS A 29 6.06 17.61 21.18
C LYS A 29 6.78 17.43 22.53
N ARG A 30 6.27 16.56 23.40
CA ARG A 30 6.87 16.30 24.72
C ARG A 30 8.27 15.70 24.66
N ASN A 31 8.57 14.96 23.61
CA ASN A 31 9.85 14.27 23.45
C ASN A 31 10.82 14.99 22.47
N ASN A 32 10.52 16.23 22.12
CA ASN A 32 11.35 17.04 21.21
C ASN A 32 11.68 16.34 19.87
N LEU A 33 10.75 15.53 19.37
CA LEU A 33 10.90 14.86 18.07
C LEU A 33 10.64 15.80 16.87
N ILE A 34 10.38 17.05 17.16
CA ILE A 34 9.99 18.08 16.20
C ILE A 34 11.23 18.89 15.86
N VAL A 35 11.61 18.90 14.60
CA VAL A 35 12.80 19.62 14.11
C VAL A 35 12.48 21.09 13.79
N ASP A 36 11.21 21.45 13.59
CA ASP A 36 10.78 22.80 13.25
C ASP A 36 9.71 23.29 14.24
N SER A 37 9.61 24.60 14.43
CA SER A 37 8.65 25.30 15.30
C SER A 37 7.18 25.17 14.82
N VAL A 38 6.72 23.95 14.60
CA VAL A 38 5.36 23.68 14.15
C VAL A 38 4.44 23.67 15.36
N SER A 39 3.45 24.58 15.39
CA SER A 39 2.31 24.47 16.28
C SER A 39 1.50 23.21 15.92
N PHE A 40 0.98 22.49 16.93
CA PHE A 40 0.06 21.35 16.70
C PHE A 40 -1.38 21.67 17.07
N GLU A 41 -1.68 22.93 17.21
CA GLU A 41 -3.00 23.38 17.68
C GLU A 41 -4.10 23.09 16.67
N THR A 42 -3.78 23.22 15.39
CA THR A 42 -4.76 22.98 14.33
C THR A 42 -4.55 21.64 13.62
N ALA A 43 -5.61 21.11 13.01
CA ALA A 43 -5.52 19.93 12.13
C ALA A 43 -4.57 20.17 10.95
N THR A 44 -4.52 21.41 10.45
CA THR A 44 -3.63 21.82 9.36
C THR A 44 -2.17 21.69 9.77
N ASP A 45 -1.80 22.09 10.97
CA ASP A 45 -0.42 22.00 11.46
C ASP A 45 0.01 20.55 11.66
N ARG A 46 -0.87 19.72 12.26
CA ARG A 46 -0.63 18.28 12.38
C ARG A 46 -0.44 17.60 11.01
N HIS A 47 -1.23 18.02 10.02
CA HIS A 47 -1.08 17.52 8.66
C HIS A 47 0.26 17.95 8.02
N LYS A 48 0.70 19.19 8.23
CA LYS A 48 2.02 19.66 7.78
C LYS A 48 3.15 18.85 8.42
N PHE A 49 3.05 18.60 9.72
CA PHE A 49 4.00 17.75 10.43
C PHE A 49 4.02 16.33 9.85
N SER A 50 2.87 15.67 9.75
CA SER A 50 2.76 14.35 9.10
C SER A 50 3.41 14.35 7.72
N LYS A 51 3.10 15.34 6.89
CA LYS A 51 3.66 15.49 5.54
C LYS A 51 5.19 15.63 5.57
N SER A 52 5.76 16.35 6.53
CA SER A 52 7.22 16.54 6.63
C SER A 52 7.97 15.28 7.02
N CYS A 53 7.32 14.36 7.75
CA CYS A 53 7.90 13.13 8.26
C CYS A 53 7.71 11.91 7.34
N ARG A 54 6.88 12.00 6.30
CA ARG A 54 6.64 10.88 5.38
C ARG A 54 7.89 10.47 4.65
N PHE A 55 8.11 9.18 4.47
CA PHE A 55 9.28 8.70 3.73
C PHE A 55 9.34 9.28 2.30
N SER A 56 8.22 9.51 1.63
CA SER A 56 8.18 10.15 0.31
C SER A 56 8.78 11.57 0.33
N THR A 57 8.45 12.37 1.34
CA THR A 57 9.01 13.73 1.51
C THR A 57 10.51 13.69 1.84
N LEU A 58 10.93 12.72 2.66
CA LEU A 58 12.34 12.55 3.02
C LEU A 58 13.18 12.16 1.81
N VAL A 59 12.69 11.26 0.97
CA VAL A 59 13.33 10.88 -0.31
C VAL A 59 13.46 12.10 -1.23
N GLY A 60 12.40 12.89 -1.39
CA GLY A 60 12.43 14.11 -2.21
C GLY A 60 13.46 15.13 -1.72
N LYS A 61 13.55 15.33 -0.40
CA LYS A 61 14.56 16.21 0.20
C LYS A 61 15.97 15.72 -0.05
N HIS A 62 16.22 14.40 0.06
CA HIS A 62 17.53 13.81 -0.18
C HIS A 62 18.03 14.04 -1.62
N PHE A 63 17.17 13.84 -2.59
CA PHE A 63 17.53 13.96 -4.01
C PHE A 63 17.35 15.37 -4.60
N ASP A 64 16.90 16.34 -3.80
CA ASP A 64 16.53 17.69 -4.26
C ASP A 64 15.61 17.63 -5.49
N CYS A 65 14.50 16.90 -5.37
CA CYS A 65 13.57 16.64 -6.46
C CYS A 65 12.11 16.82 -6.03
N GLU A 66 11.24 17.06 -7.02
CA GLU A 66 9.80 17.14 -6.79
C GLU A 66 9.21 15.74 -6.46
N VAL A 67 8.29 15.72 -5.50
CA VAL A 67 7.58 14.51 -5.09
C VAL A 67 6.08 14.71 -5.11
N ASN A 68 5.39 13.83 -5.82
CA ASN A 68 3.94 13.69 -5.75
C ASN A 68 3.58 12.45 -4.95
N ASN A 69 2.76 12.60 -3.91
CA ASN A 69 2.27 11.47 -3.13
C ASN A 69 0.78 11.23 -3.43
N PHE A 70 0.49 10.20 -4.22
CA PHE A 70 -0.85 9.77 -4.62
C PHE A 70 -1.43 8.68 -3.71
N SER A 71 -0.77 8.39 -2.59
CA SER A 71 -1.24 7.40 -1.63
C SER A 71 -2.51 7.86 -0.92
N GLN A 72 -3.39 6.94 -0.59
CA GLN A 72 -4.65 7.22 0.10
C GLN A 72 -4.88 6.24 1.24
N THR A 73 -5.51 6.71 2.31
CA THR A 73 -5.93 5.85 3.41
C THR A 73 -6.88 4.76 2.93
N SER A 74 -6.74 3.55 3.45
CA SER A 74 -7.55 2.37 3.11
C SER A 74 -7.54 1.99 1.61
N ASN A 75 -6.54 2.42 0.85
CA ASN A 75 -6.43 2.10 -0.56
C ASN A 75 -6.21 0.61 -0.78
N ASN A 76 -6.82 0.04 -1.82
CA ASN A 76 -6.64 -1.33 -2.26
C ASN A 76 -5.71 -1.41 -3.48
N ASN A 77 -5.30 -2.63 -3.86
CA ASN A 77 -4.33 -2.83 -4.91
C ASN A 77 -4.86 -2.45 -6.31
N ASP A 78 -6.15 -2.63 -6.57
CA ASP A 78 -6.78 -2.23 -7.83
C ASP A 78 -6.72 -0.71 -8.04
N ASN A 79 -7.07 0.07 -7.00
CA ASN A 79 -7.00 1.53 -7.07
C ASN A 79 -5.56 2.04 -7.21
N ILE A 80 -4.62 1.38 -6.52
CA ILE A 80 -3.19 1.71 -6.63
C ILE A 80 -2.76 1.51 -8.09
N ALA A 81 -3.01 0.34 -8.68
CA ALA A 81 -2.66 0.02 -10.05
C ALA A 81 -3.33 0.97 -11.06
N GLN A 82 -4.62 1.25 -10.91
CA GLN A 82 -5.36 2.21 -11.75
C GLN A 82 -4.75 3.62 -11.70
N LYS A 83 -4.34 4.07 -10.50
CA LYS A 83 -3.73 5.40 -10.35
C LYS A 83 -2.35 5.48 -11.00
N VAL A 84 -1.54 4.43 -10.86
CA VAL A 84 -0.24 4.31 -11.55
C VAL A 84 -0.45 4.36 -13.06
N TYR A 85 -1.33 3.53 -13.60
CA TYR A 85 -1.66 3.51 -15.02
C TYR A 85 -2.11 4.89 -15.54
N SER A 86 -3.04 5.53 -14.82
CA SER A 86 -3.53 6.87 -15.18
C SER A 86 -2.42 7.92 -15.23
N ASN A 87 -1.45 7.87 -14.33
CA ASN A 87 -0.36 8.84 -14.31
C ASN A 87 0.68 8.54 -15.40
N LEU A 88 1.00 7.26 -15.63
CA LEU A 88 1.84 6.84 -16.76
C LEU A 88 1.24 7.25 -18.11
N SER A 89 -0.09 7.07 -18.29
CA SER A 89 -0.77 7.43 -19.54
C SER A 89 -0.76 8.94 -19.81
N LYS A 90 -0.72 9.76 -18.76
CA LYS A 90 -0.64 11.22 -18.82
C LYS A 90 0.79 11.76 -18.79
N ASP A 91 1.77 10.89 -18.83
CA ASP A 91 3.19 11.22 -18.75
C ASP A 91 3.60 12.00 -17.47
N ILE A 92 2.89 11.76 -16.35
CA ILE A 92 3.15 12.43 -15.08
C ILE A 92 4.24 11.68 -14.30
N GLY A 93 5.37 12.36 -14.06
CA GLY A 93 6.50 11.85 -13.28
C GLY A 93 7.50 11.01 -14.10
N ASP A 94 8.70 10.86 -13.54
CA ASP A 94 9.83 10.15 -14.16
C ASP A 94 10.10 8.81 -13.48
N ILE A 95 9.87 8.77 -12.16
CA ILE A 95 10.09 7.61 -11.32
C ILE A 95 8.81 7.34 -10.53
N HIS A 96 8.38 6.10 -10.52
CA HIS A 96 7.16 5.66 -9.84
C HIS A 96 7.54 4.65 -8.76
N ILE A 97 7.20 4.93 -7.50
CA ILE A 97 7.39 4.01 -6.36
C ILE A 97 6.01 3.57 -5.90
N VAL A 98 5.73 2.29 -6.06
CA VAL A 98 4.41 1.71 -5.86
C VAL A 98 4.45 0.76 -4.67
N GLN A 99 3.72 1.09 -3.62
CA GLN A 99 3.52 0.21 -2.48
C GLN A 99 2.18 -0.50 -2.61
N PHE A 100 2.20 -1.79 -2.81
CA PHE A 100 1.00 -2.62 -2.70
C PHE A 100 0.61 -2.81 -1.23
N SER A 101 -0.69 -2.84 -1.01
CA SER A 101 -1.34 -2.97 0.30
C SER A 101 -1.65 -4.43 0.61
N PHE A 102 -2.44 -4.68 1.67
CA PHE A 102 -2.96 -6.02 1.98
C PHE A 102 -3.80 -6.57 0.83
N TYR A 103 -3.64 -7.87 0.54
CA TYR A 103 -4.41 -8.57 -0.49
C TYR A 103 -5.91 -8.65 -0.17
N SER A 104 -6.26 -8.71 1.11
CA SER A 104 -7.66 -8.77 1.56
C SER A 104 -8.44 -7.45 1.44
N ARG A 105 -7.78 -6.32 1.10
CA ARG A 105 -8.48 -5.05 0.87
C ARG A 105 -9.18 -5.06 -0.47
N GLN A 106 -10.50 -4.91 -0.42
CA GLN A 106 -11.37 -4.93 -1.60
C GLN A 106 -12.05 -3.59 -1.84
N LYS A 107 -12.41 -3.37 -3.09
CA LYS A 107 -13.29 -2.28 -3.52
C LYS A 107 -14.57 -2.89 -4.06
N VAL A 108 -15.69 -2.49 -3.50
CA VAL A 108 -17.00 -2.99 -3.88
C VAL A 108 -17.86 -1.85 -4.36
N TYR A 109 -18.47 -2.01 -5.51
CA TYR A 109 -19.50 -1.13 -6.00
C TYR A 109 -20.85 -1.58 -5.43
N LEU A 110 -21.61 -0.66 -4.84
CA LEU A 110 -22.95 -0.91 -4.40
C LEU A 110 -23.92 -0.14 -5.30
N GLU A 111 -24.68 -0.89 -6.08
CA GLU A 111 -25.68 -0.35 -7.00
C GLU A 111 -26.75 0.49 -6.27
N LEU A 112 -27.14 0.09 -5.06
CA LEU A 112 -28.10 0.83 -4.23
C LEU A 112 -27.72 2.28 -3.91
N THR A 113 -26.43 2.59 -3.89
CA THR A 113 -25.92 3.93 -3.53
C THR A 113 -25.16 4.58 -4.67
N ASP A 114 -24.96 3.86 -5.79
CA ASP A 114 -24.12 4.28 -6.92
C ASP A 114 -22.70 4.68 -6.47
N GLU A 115 -22.16 4.00 -5.44
CA GLU A 115 -20.89 4.35 -4.83
C GLU A 115 -19.96 3.14 -4.71
N PHE A 116 -18.65 3.43 -4.75
CA PHE A 116 -17.62 2.45 -4.43
C PHE A 116 -17.23 2.51 -2.96
N TYR A 117 -17.32 1.37 -2.30
CA TYR A 117 -16.88 1.20 -0.91
C TYR A 117 -15.55 0.48 -0.83
N ARG A 118 -14.65 0.98 0.02
CA ARG A 118 -13.40 0.31 0.34
C ARG A 118 -13.62 -0.53 1.59
N LEU A 119 -13.41 -1.83 1.47
CA LEU A 119 -13.54 -2.76 2.57
C LEU A 119 -12.16 -2.94 3.22
N PRO A 120 -11.92 -2.35 4.40
CA PRO A 120 -10.66 -2.54 5.13
C PRO A 120 -10.63 -3.92 5.77
N THR A 121 -9.42 -4.41 6.01
CA THR A 121 -9.18 -5.63 6.81
C THR A 121 -9.36 -5.41 8.32
N ALA A 122 -9.65 -4.18 8.76
CA ALA A 122 -9.84 -3.87 10.15
C ALA A 122 -11.04 -4.63 10.74
N SER A 123 -10.95 -4.91 12.02
CA SER A 123 -11.91 -5.71 12.78
C SER A 123 -13.35 -5.38 12.39
N LEU A 124 -14.07 -6.41 12.05
CA LEU A 124 -15.47 -6.35 11.68
C LEU A 124 -16.38 -5.77 12.80
N GLU A 125 -15.83 -5.59 13.99
CA GLU A 125 -16.52 -5.04 15.17
C GLU A 125 -16.72 -3.53 15.09
N ASP A 126 -15.91 -2.83 14.29
CA ASP A 126 -15.96 -1.36 14.17
C ASP A 126 -17.04 -0.85 13.17
N TYR A 127 -17.75 -1.75 12.50
CA TYR A 127 -18.79 -1.36 11.56
C TYR A 127 -20.08 -0.96 12.29
N ASN A 128 -20.46 0.31 12.16
CA ASN A 128 -21.69 0.83 12.72
C ASN A 128 -22.93 0.25 11.99
N HIS A 129 -24.14 0.48 12.57
CA HIS A 129 -25.38 -0.10 12.06
C HIS A 129 -25.71 0.21 10.59
N LYS A 130 -25.20 1.31 10.03
CA LYS A 130 -25.42 1.68 8.60
C LYS A 130 -24.59 0.84 7.63
N GLN A 131 -23.58 0.13 8.10
CA GLN A 131 -22.65 -0.68 7.29
C GLN A 131 -22.86 -2.19 7.46
N LYS A 132 -23.93 -2.63 8.15
CA LYS A 132 -24.20 -4.06 8.38
C LYS A 132 -24.27 -4.90 7.10
N SER A 133 -24.88 -4.35 6.05
CA SER A 133 -24.96 -5.05 4.74
C SER A 133 -23.58 -5.24 4.11
N LEU A 134 -22.71 -4.22 4.17
CA LEU A 134 -21.31 -4.29 3.74
C LEU A 134 -20.51 -5.29 4.58
N TYR A 135 -20.74 -5.31 5.88
CA TYR A 135 -20.14 -6.29 6.79
C TYR A 135 -20.49 -7.72 6.40
N HIS A 136 -21.79 -8.02 6.19
CA HIS A 136 -22.24 -9.35 5.79
C HIS A 136 -21.69 -9.75 4.41
N TYR A 137 -21.67 -8.81 3.47
CA TYR A 137 -21.08 -9.02 2.16
C TYR A 137 -19.57 -9.34 2.29
N TYR A 138 -18.82 -8.54 3.02
CA TYR A 138 -17.37 -8.72 3.19
C TYR A 138 -17.06 -10.05 3.90
N ARG A 139 -17.81 -10.39 4.94
CA ARG A 139 -17.66 -11.69 5.62
C ARG A 139 -17.93 -12.88 4.68
N SER A 140 -18.95 -12.77 3.86
CA SER A 140 -19.26 -13.79 2.84
C SER A 140 -18.17 -13.85 1.78
N PHE A 141 -17.69 -12.69 1.32
CA PHE A 141 -16.58 -12.62 0.37
C PHE A 141 -15.34 -13.32 0.93
N ILE A 142 -14.89 -12.95 2.13
CA ILE A 142 -13.71 -13.57 2.77
C ILE A 142 -13.91 -15.08 2.93
N LYS A 143 -15.10 -15.51 3.31
CA LYS A 143 -15.38 -16.93 3.55
C LYS A 143 -15.46 -17.78 2.29
N TYR A 144 -16.03 -17.25 1.21
CA TYR A 144 -16.42 -18.04 0.04
C TYR A 144 -15.72 -17.67 -1.26
N HIS A 145 -15.15 -16.48 -1.37
CA HIS A 145 -14.59 -15.95 -2.61
C HIS A 145 -13.12 -15.53 -2.48
N TYR A 146 -12.65 -15.23 -1.26
CA TYR A 146 -11.30 -14.77 -1.07
C TYR A 146 -10.32 -15.95 -1.08
N LYS A 147 -9.36 -15.87 -1.97
CA LYS A 147 -8.17 -16.71 -1.97
C LYS A 147 -6.96 -15.80 -2.15
N GLU A 148 -6.05 -15.78 -1.17
CA GLU A 148 -4.93 -14.84 -1.15
C GLU A 148 -4.03 -14.99 -2.37
N GLU A 149 -3.77 -16.23 -2.80
CA GLU A 149 -2.95 -16.52 -3.95
C GLU A 149 -3.55 -15.95 -5.25
N TYR A 150 -4.88 -15.88 -5.33
CA TYR A 150 -5.56 -15.29 -6.47
C TYR A 150 -5.39 -13.77 -6.51
N GLU A 151 -5.43 -13.12 -5.35
CA GLU A 151 -5.14 -11.69 -5.23
C GLU A 151 -3.65 -11.40 -5.47
N GLN A 152 -2.75 -12.29 -5.07
CA GLN A 152 -1.32 -12.21 -5.41
C GLN A 152 -1.11 -12.30 -6.92
N TYR A 153 -1.78 -13.23 -7.61
CA TYR A 153 -1.73 -13.33 -9.06
C TYR A 153 -2.22 -12.06 -9.74
N LYS A 154 -3.32 -11.49 -9.28
CA LYS A 154 -3.84 -10.23 -9.78
C LYS A 154 -2.83 -9.08 -9.63
N VAL A 155 -2.16 -8.99 -8.49
CA VAL A 155 -1.09 -8.01 -8.28
C VAL A 155 0.11 -8.26 -9.20
N LYS A 156 0.49 -9.53 -9.41
CA LYS A 156 1.52 -9.89 -10.39
C LYS A 156 1.15 -9.39 -11.79
N MET A 157 -0.09 -9.64 -12.25
CA MET A 157 -0.57 -9.13 -13.54
C MET A 157 -0.45 -7.60 -13.64
N TYR A 158 -0.78 -6.86 -12.57
CA TYR A 158 -0.60 -5.41 -12.54
C TYR A 158 0.87 -5.01 -12.68
N ILE A 159 1.77 -5.72 -11.99
CA ILE A 159 3.22 -5.47 -12.07
C ILE A 159 3.70 -5.67 -13.51
N ASP A 160 3.40 -6.81 -14.12
CA ASP A 160 3.85 -7.15 -15.48
C ASP A 160 3.34 -6.13 -16.51
N MET A 161 2.06 -5.76 -16.41
CA MET A 161 1.43 -4.76 -17.28
C MET A 161 2.05 -3.37 -17.09
N LEU A 162 2.16 -2.91 -15.85
CA LEU A 162 2.64 -1.57 -15.54
C LEU A 162 4.13 -1.42 -15.80
N ASP A 163 4.94 -2.45 -15.54
CA ASP A 163 6.38 -2.45 -15.86
C ASP A 163 6.60 -2.36 -17.37
N SER A 164 5.88 -3.17 -18.15
CA SER A 164 5.93 -3.12 -19.60
C SER A 164 5.51 -1.74 -20.13
N TYR A 165 4.45 -1.16 -19.56
CA TYR A 165 3.96 0.14 -19.98
C TYR A 165 4.91 1.27 -19.57
N ALA A 166 5.48 1.25 -18.36
CA ALA A 166 6.48 2.21 -17.92
C ALA A 166 7.73 2.18 -18.80
N LYS A 167 8.23 0.96 -19.16
CA LYS A 167 9.35 0.78 -20.11
C LYS A 167 9.04 1.40 -21.47
N SER A 168 7.83 1.21 -22.01
CA SER A 168 7.41 1.81 -23.29
C SER A 168 7.39 3.35 -23.25
N LYS A 169 7.27 3.94 -22.07
CA LYS A 169 7.31 5.39 -21.82
C LYS A 169 8.67 5.90 -21.35
N SER A 170 9.70 5.05 -21.31
CA SER A 170 11.03 5.37 -20.75
C SER A 170 10.97 5.85 -19.30
N LYS A 171 9.97 5.37 -18.52
CA LYS A 171 9.81 5.66 -17.09
C LYS A 171 10.37 4.53 -16.25
N LYS A 172 10.81 4.85 -15.02
CA LYS A 172 11.25 3.86 -14.05
C LYS A 172 10.13 3.58 -13.06
N ILE A 173 9.90 2.31 -12.74
CA ILE A 173 8.94 1.90 -11.73
C ILE A 173 9.61 0.97 -10.75
N TYR A 174 9.30 1.15 -9.44
CA TYR A 174 9.82 0.33 -8.35
C TYR A 174 8.66 -0.15 -7.49
N TRP A 175 8.78 -1.37 -6.98
CA TRP A 175 7.74 -2.08 -6.25
C TRP A 175 8.11 -2.23 -4.78
N MET A 176 7.14 -2.02 -3.91
CA MET A 176 7.22 -2.30 -2.48
C MET A 176 5.97 -3.06 -2.06
N PHE A 177 6.10 -3.93 -1.08
CA PHE A 177 4.97 -4.67 -0.53
C PHE A 177 4.83 -4.40 0.95
N TRP A 178 3.63 -4.03 1.36
CA TRP A 178 3.31 -3.97 2.79
C TRP A 178 3.19 -5.38 3.36
N ASP A 179 2.48 -6.24 2.66
CA ASP A 179 2.29 -7.66 2.93
C ASP A 179 3.29 -8.51 2.14
N ARG A 180 3.04 -9.80 1.99
CA ARG A 180 3.94 -10.74 1.30
C ARG A 180 4.18 -10.36 -0.17
N ILE A 181 5.35 -10.71 -0.65
CA ILE A 181 5.65 -10.65 -2.08
C ILE A 181 4.96 -11.84 -2.77
N PRO A 182 4.28 -11.64 -3.92
CA PRO A 182 3.75 -12.75 -4.70
C PRO A 182 4.84 -13.75 -5.05
N SER A 183 4.61 -15.03 -4.75
CA SER A 183 5.58 -16.09 -5.03
C SER A 183 4.93 -17.46 -5.07
N GLY A 184 5.55 -18.40 -5.78
CA GLY A 184 5.10 -19.78 -5.90
C GLY A 184 4.22 -20.03 -7.12
N ILE A 185 3.47 -21.13 -7.08
CA ILE A 185 2.56 -21.55 -8.16
C ILE A 185 1.17 -21.73 -7.54
N LEU A 186 0.17 -21.08 -8.15
CA LEU A 186 -1.23 -21.29 -7.85
C LEU A 186 -1.79 -22.37 -8.77
N GLU A 187 -2.25 -23.47 -8.18
CA GLU A 187 -3.03 -24.49 -8.89
C GLU A 187 -4.52 -24.16 -8.79
N TYR A 188 -5.23 -24.27 -9.88
CA TYR A 188 -6.68 -24.06 -9.93
C TYR A 188 -7.37 -25.04 -10.86
N LYS A 189 -8.65 -25.27 -10.61
CA LYS A 189 -9.53 -25.97 -11.54
C LYS A 189 -10.51 -24.96 -12.13
N ASP A 190 -10.50 -24.83 -13.45
CA ASP A 190 -11.50 -24.03 -14.16
C ASP A 190 -12.72 -24.87 -14.44
N VAL A 191 -13.78 -24.65 -13.66
CA VAL A 191 -15.03 -25.40 -13.78
C VAL A 191 -16.08 -24.50 -14.41
N SER A 192 -16.39 -24.75 -15.67
CA SER A 192 -17.51 -24.06 -16.32
C SER A 192 -18.85 -24.66 -15.86
N ILE A 193 -19.68 -23.84 -15.20
CA ILE A 193 -21.05 -24.21 -14.85
C ILE A 193 -21.96 -24.38 -16.09
N TRP A 194 -21.50 -23.95 -17.24
CA TRP A 194 -22.22 -24.04 -18.53
C TRP A 194 -21.74 -25.23 -19.37
N SER A 195 -20.78 -26.01 -18.93
CA SER A 195 -20.38 -27.22 -19.65
C SER A 195 -21.44 -28.29 -19.46
N PRO A 196 -22.03 -28.81 -20.57
CA PRO A 196 -22.98 -29.90 -20.50
C PRO A 196 -22.33 -31.24 -20.18
N ASP A 197 -21.00 -31.32 -20.11
CA ASP A 197 -20.28 -32.54 -19.81
C ASP A 197 -19.95 -32.64 -18.31
N PRO A 198 -20.75 -33.43 -17.55
CA PRO A 198 -20.49 -33.65 -16.14
C PRO A 198 -19.29 -34.57 -15.90
N THR A 199 -18.74 -35.19 -16.95
CA THR A 199 -17.60 -36.12 -16.88
C THR A 199 -16.29 -35.48 -17.37
N GLY A 200 -16.32 -34.22 -17.79
CA GLY A 200 -15.15 -33.49 -18.24
C GLY A 200 -14.07 -33.46 -17.17
N GLU A 201 -13.00 -34.21 -17.37
CA GLU A 201 -11.78 -34.09 -16.60
C GLU A 201 -11.15 -32.73 -16.98
N TYR A 202 -11.38 -31.73 -16.12
CA TYR A 202 -10.72 -30.46 -16.26
C TYR A 202 -9.26 -30.63 -15.85
N GLU A 203 -8.33 -30.44 -16.74
CA GLU A 203 -6.92 -30.36 -16.38
C GLU A 203 -6.72 -29.18 -15.45
N PRO A 204 -6.01 -29.35 -14.30
CA PRO A 204 -5.71 -28.25 -13.42
C PRO A 204 -4.86 -27.22 -14.15
N GLY A 205 -5.31 -25.97 -14.17
CA GLY A 205 -4.51 -24.86 -14.63
C GLY A 205 -3.49 -24.47 -13.56
N THR A 206 -2.38 -23.88 -13.99
CA THR A 206 -1.37 -23.32 -13.08
C THR A 206 -1.13 -21.84 -13.42
N MET A 207 -0.92 -21.03 -12.39
CA MET A 207 -0.54 -19.63 -12.50
C MET A 207 0.76 -19.41 -11.72
N ASP A 208 1.79 -18.92 -12.43
CA ASP A 208 3.05 -18.53 -11.80
C ASP A 208 2.86 -17.18 -11.07
N LEU A 209 3.14 -17.16 -9.76
CA LEU A 209 3.02 -15.97 -8.91
C LEU A 209 4.33 -15.21 -8.77
N ASN A 210 5.46 -15.76 -9.25
CA ASN A 210 6.75 -15.12 -9.09
C ASN A 210 6.83 -13.83 -9.89
N ILE A 211 7.33 -12.76 -9.26
CA ILE A 211 7.55 -11.46 -9.90
C ILE A 211 9.02 -11.26 -10.24
N ASN A 212 9.28 -10.40 -11.23
CA ASN A 212 10.65 -9.93 -11.47
C ASN A 212 11.07 -9.01 -10.31
N THR A 213 12.24 -9.28 -9.74
CA THR A 213 12.78 -8.59 -8.57
C THR A 213 13.73 -7.44 -8.90
N ASP A 214 14.04 -7.18 -10.17
CA ASP A 214 15.02 -6.16 -10.58
C ASP A 214 14.68 -4.75 -10.03
N ASN A 215 13.40 -4.44 -9.96
CA ASN A 215 12.90 -3.16 -9.48
C ASN A 215 12.22 -3.28 -8.09
N LEU A 216 12.53 -4.33 -7.33
CA LEU A 216 11.94 -4.55 -6.03
C LEU A 216 12.72 -3.83 -4.94
N ILE A 217 12.06 -2.95 -4.19
CA ILE A 217 12.56 -2.42 -2.94
C ILE A 217 12.24 -3.44 -1.85
N SER A 218 13.20 -4.32 -1.57
CA SER A 218 13.04 -5.44 -0.66
C SER A 218 13.45 -5.08 0.76
N PHE A 219 12.76 -5.67 1.74
CA PHE A 219 13.07 -5.55 3.16
C PHE A 219 13.60 -6.88 3.70
N PRO A 220 14.51 -6.89 4.69
CA PRO A 220 15.25 -8.09 5.10
C PRO A 220 14.41 -9.26 5.67
N THR A 221 13.14 -9.08 5.94
CA THR A 221 12.24 -10.13 6.44
C THR A 221 11.25 -10.55 5.37
N ASP A 222 11.57 -11.59 4.61
CA ASP A 222 10.74 -12.15 3.53
C ASP A 222 10.31 -11.08 2.49
N GLY A 223 11.06 -9.96 2.42
CA GLY A 223 10.88 -8.90 1.45
C GLY A 223 9.73 -7.94 1.70
N HIS A 224 8.86 -8.18 2.70
CA HIS A 224 7.72 -7.31 2.97
C HIS A 224 7.91 -6.37 4.17
N MET A 225 7.35 -5.18 4.05
CA MET A 225 7.62 -4.07 4.95
C MET A 225 6.99 -4.24 6.33
N GLN A 226 5.81 -4.86 6.44
CA GLN A 226 5.10 -4.99 7.71
C GLN A 226 5.91 -5.79 8.75
N LYS A 227 6.32 -7.00 8.39
CA LYS A 227 7.07 -7.88 9.30
C LYS A 227 8.43 -7.28 9.67
N TRP A 228 9.09 -6.65 8.71
CA TRP A 228 10.33 -5.94 8.95
C TRP A 228 10.14 -4.76 9.91
N ALA A 229 9.08 -3.96 9.71
CA ALA A 229 8.76 -2.84 10.60
C ALA A 229 8.43 -3.32 12.02
N GLU A 230 7.73 -4.45 12.15
CA GLU A 230 7.40 -5.06 13.45
C GLU A 230 8.66 -5.52 14.20
N VAL A 231 9.53 -6.30 13.56
CA VAL A 231 10.78 -6.79 14.15
C VAL A 231 11.69 -5.64 14.59
N ASN A 232 11.74 -4.56 13.81
CA ASN A 232 12.59 -3.40 14.09
C ASN A 232 11.91 -2.33 14.96
N LYS A 233 10.69 -2.58 15.45
CA LYS A 233 9.93 -1.66 16.32
C LYS A 233 9.78 -0.27 15.69
N LEU A 234 9.27 -0.21 14.47
CA LEU A 234 9.15 1.00 13.66
C LEU A 234 7.73 1.60 13.65
N PHE A 235 6.81 1.02 14.40
CA PHE A 235 5.45 1.52 14.50
C PHE A 235 5.30 2.63 15.53
N ILE A 236 4.25 3.43 15.40
CA ILE A 236 3.91 4.49 16.37
C ILE A 236 3.75 3.92 17.77
N ARG A 237 3.11 2.76 17.93
CA ARG A 237 2.99 2.09 19.24
C ARG A 237 4.32 1.81 19.90
N ASP A 238 5.32 1.44 19.12
CA ASP A 238 6.66 1.07 19.62
C ASP A 238 7.44 2.33 20.04
N GLU A 239 7.41 3.37 19.21
CA GLU A 239 8.06 4.65 19.49
C GLU A 239 7.43 5.34 20.72
N THR A 240 6.13 5.21 20.88
CA THR A 240 5.38 5.81 22.00
C THR A 240 5.32 4.95 23.25
N ASN A 241 5.98 3.78 23.28
CA ASN A 241 5.92 2.79 24.36
C ASN A 241 4.46 2.47 24.78
N GLY A 242 3.58 2.33 23.79
CA GLY A 242 2.17 2.00 24.01
C GLY A 242 1.28 3.17 24.42
N TYR A 243 1.80 4.40 24.54
CA TYR A 243 0.96 5.59 24.82
C TYR A 243 -0.10 5.81 23.73
N TYR A 244 0.25 5.51 22.49
CA TYR A 244 -0.69 5.47 21.37
C TYR A 244 -0.52 4.15 20.59
N ASN A 245 -1.54 3.29 20.70
CA ASN A 245 -1.51 1.96 20.06
C ASN A 245 -1.91 2.04 18.58
N ASP A 246 -0.97 2.43 17.73
CA ASP A 246 -1.16 2.56 16.29
C ASP A 246 -0.07 1.78 15.55
N LEU A 247 -0.47 0.99 14.56
CA LEU A 247 0.40 0.15 13.74
C LEU A 247 0.87 0.84 12.44
N HIS A 248 0.68 2.13 12.30
CA HIS A 248 1.33 2.90 11.24
C HIS A 248 2.80 3.19 11.59
N LEU A 249 3.59 3.45 10.55
CA LEU A 249 5.00 3.80 10.71
C LEU A 249 5.16 5.08 11.54
N SER A 250 6.00 5.02 12.57
CA SER A 250 6.42 6.19 13.35
C SER A 250 7.29 7.14 12.51
N GLN A 251 7.69 8.27 13.07
CA GLN A 251 8.66 9.16 12.43
C GLN A 251 9.98 8.45 12.16
N LYS A 252 10.47 7.66 13.13
CA LYS A 252 11.64 6.79 12.97
C LYS A 252 11.42 5.78 11.85
N GLY A 253 10.25 5.12 11.83
CA GLY A 253 9.91 4.13 10.79
C GLY A 253 9.90 4.72 9.39
N ASN A 254 9.32 5.90 9.22
CA ASN A 254 9.33 6.60 7.93
C ASN A 254 10.75 6.97 7.47
N ARG A 255 11.64 7.37 8.41
CA ARG A 255 13.04 7.67 8.09
C ARG A 255 13.77 6.42 7.60
N VAL A 256 13.66 5.31 8.31
CA VAL A 256 14.34 4.05 7.93
C VAL A 256 13.83 3.51 6.60
N VAL A 257 12.52 3.63 6.31
CA VAL A 257 11.98 3.30 4.99
C VAL A 257 12.52 4.23 3.91
N SER A 258 12.64 5.54 4.19
CA SER A 258 13.21 6.47 3.22
C SER A 258 14.66 6.14 2.89
N ASP A 259 15.47 5.77 3.88
CA ASP A 259 16.88 5.40 3.69
C ASP A 259 17.00 4.17 2.79
N LYS A 260 16.10 3.18 2.96
CA LYS A 260 16.06 2.00 2.10
C LYS A 260 15.68 2.32 0.65
N ILE A 261 14.74 3.23 0.45
CA ILE A 261 14.37 3.71 -0.90
C ILE A 261 15.54 4.47 -1.53
N ILE A 262 16.20 5.33 -0.77
CA ILE A 262 17.36 6.11 -1.22
C ILE A 262 18.50 5.17 -1.67
N GLU A 263 18.79 4.13 -0.88
CA GLU A 263 19.79 3.11 -1.23
C GLU A 263 19.53 2.48 -2.61
N VAL A 264 18.28 2.14 -2.91
CA VAL A 264 17.91 1.52 -4.19
C VAL A 264 17.93 2.51 -5.36
N LEU A 265 17.63 3.79 -5.10
CA LEU A 265 17.58 4.81 -6.15
C LEU A 265 18.95 5.44 -6.46
N SER A 266 19.94 5.29 -5.57
CA SER A 266 21.29 5.85 -5.73
C SER A 266 22.14 5.02 -6.68
#